data_a0f968609251b0aa9ac6b27d49fdb59a
#
_entry.id   a0f968609251b0aa9ac6b27d49fdb59a
#
_cell.length_a   1.000
_cell.length_b   1.000
_cell.length_c   1.000
_cell.angle_alpha   90.00
_cell.angle_beta   90.00
_cell.angle_gamma   90.00
#
_symmetry.space_group_name_H-M   'P 1'
#
loop_
_entity.id
_entity.type
_entity.pdbx_description
1 polymer ?
#
loop_
_entity_poly.entity_id
_entity_poly.type
_entity_poly.pdbx_seq_one_letter_code
_entity_poly.pdbx_strand_id
1 'polypeptide(L)'
;MDLYPVKAQYLCGESVVLRLELEEEYDFGIVYVFSVESCIWSKKIENLREINDIEVGRFENQFAGYGVQLILESNGNRQVLETAFDVTDNPRRSLRYGFVSDFQTKDKNNGAIEQLRKYHINMVQFYDWSYRHDKLVTLQERYQDMMGKNIDMITVKEKIKQAESYGMKTIGYGAVYAASKEFFESHKNWAFYNANQEPFRFIDIFYIMNIKRKSPWRTHLIGQYQKAMEYVGFSGIHMDTYGFPKTAFSHLESQPCLVKLEEEFVSLVDQTRNTLQSQGKDPYLIFNNVGNWPVSKTAVSQVDAVYLEVWHPYERYFHIKQLIENAKNLCENKKPVILAAYLAPFRLEEQLPAAYAAYILTAAIVSNGAYHLLLGENQAVLTQGYYGDYSIMSPETGRIMRKYYDFMIRYLELFYDSTLQDVSMTHIGWDNYEYQCKGTEYSMWGEPGKVWITIRENANYKCLYMVNLCGNEEDYWNKGKNKPQKQKNIVFTISVDHDIQGVYMASPDAEALQSAELEFEYEFNEKGKFVTFCVPELLVWTVVYLKL
;
A
#
# COMPACT_ATOMS: atom_id res chain seq x y z
N MET A 1 -6.32 2.66 -25.84
CA MET A 1 -7.23 1.58 -25.41
C MET A 1 -6.97 1.22 -23.96
N ASP A 2 -8.01 1.11 -23.11
CA ASP A 2 -7.85 0.86 -21.68
C ASP A 2 -9.05 0.09 -21.10
N LEU A 3 -8.80 -0.76 -20.08
CA LEU A 3 -9.81 -1.52 -19.35
C LEU A 3 -9.54 -1.39 -17.84
N TYR A 4 -10.55 -0.99 -17.06
CA TYR A 4 -10.39 -0.79 -15.63
C TYR A 4 -11.72 -0.79 -14.89
N PRO A 5 -11.75 -1.11 -13.56
CA PRO A 5 -12.98 -1.01 -12.76
C PRO A 5 -13.38 0.46 -12.53
N VAL A 6 -14.68 0.73 -12.51
CA VAL A 6 -15.22 2.09 -12.27
C VAL A 6 -14.93 2.54 -10.84
N LYS A 7 -14.83 1.63 -9.88
CA LYS A 7 -14.44 1.90 -8.50
C LYS A 7 -13.10 1.27 -8.16
N ALA A 8 -12.37 1.90 -7.25
CA ALA A 8 -11.11 1.37 -6.73
C ALA A 8 -11.28 0.11 -5.86
N GLN A 9 -12.48 -0.07 -5.27
CA GLN A 9 -12.88 -1.23 -4.48
C GLN A 9 -14.41 -1.31 -4.43
N TYR A 10 -14.96 -2.52 -4.36
CA TYR A 10 -16.39 -2.77 -4.25
C TYR A 10 -16.75 -3.40 -2.90
N LEU A 11 -17.95 -3.12 -2.41
CA LEU A 11 -18.52 -3.81 -1.26
C LEU A 11 -19.25 -5.09 -1.67
N CYS A 12 -19.39 -6.05 -0.75
CA CYS A 12 -20.19 -7.26 -0.97
C CYS A 12 -21.59 -6.91 -1.45
N GLY A 13 -22.07 -7.61 -2.49
CA GLY A 13 -23.38 -7.40 -3.09
C GLY A 13 -23.50 -6.13 -3.95
N GLU A 14 -22.45 -5.33 -4.06
CA GLU A 14 -22.43 -4.18 -4.96
C GLU A 14 -22.26 -4.62 -6.42
N SER A 15 -22.93 -3.93 -7.35
CA SER A 15 -22.76 -4.21 -8.78
C SER A 15 -21.39 -3.74 -9.26
N VAL A 16 -20.61 -4.67 -9.80
CA VAL A 16 -19.28 -4.40 -10.34
C VAL A 16 -19.41 -3.96 -11.79
N VAL A 17 -18.83 -2.80 -12.11
CA VAL A 17 -18.81 -2.21 -13.45
C VAL A 17 -17.39 -1.97 -13.88
N LEU A 18 -17.05 -2.45 -15.07
CA LEU A 18 -15.78 -2.18 -15.74
C LEU A 18 -15.98 -1.11 -16.80
N ARG A 19 -15.00 -0.25 -16.98
CA ARG A 19 -14.96 0.70 -18.10
C ARG A 19 -13.95 0.24 -19.14
N LEU A 20 -14.41 0.18 -20.38
CA LEU A 20 -13.60 -0.09 -21.56
C LEU A 20 -13.55 1.19 -22.43
N GLU A 21 -12.36 1.69 -22.67
CA GLU A 21 -12.08 2.81 -23.59
C GLU A 21 -11.38 2.26 -24.84
N LEU A 22 -11.98 2.49 -26.00
CA LEU A 22 -11.51 2.01 -27.29
C LEU A 22 -10.97 3.17 -28.13
N GLU A 23 -9.92 2.92 -28.89
CA GLU A 23 -9.32 3.85 -29.87
C GLU A 23 -9.67 3.42 -31.31
N GLU A 24 -10.15 2.19 -31.47
CA GLU A 24 -10.50 1.57 -32.76
C GLU A 24 -11.84 0.82 -32.63
N GLU A 25 -12.46 0.50 -33.78
CA GLU A 25 -13.71 -0.27 -33.83
C GLU A 25 -13.43 -1.78 -33.73
N TYR A 26 -14.26 -2.47 -32.96
CA TYR A 26 -14.24 -3.93 -32.81
C TYR A 26 -15.62 -4.51 -33.06
N ASP A 27 -15.67 -5.70 -33.66
CA ASP A 27 -16.93 -6.38 -34.00
C ASP A 27 -17.66 -6.83 -32.73
N PHE A 28 -16.90 -7.42 -31.80
CA PHE A 28 -17.39 -7.85 -30.49
C PHE A 28 -16.22 -8.04 -29.50
N GLY A 29 -16.58 -8.21 -28.24
CA GLY A 29 -15.67 -8.64 -27.19
C GLY A 29 -16.23 -9.78 -26.36
N ILE A 30 -15.35 -10.54 -25.71
CA ILE A 30 -15.72 -11.54 -24.71
C ILE A 30 -14.99 -11.22 -23.42
N VAL A 31 -15.78 -10.94 -22.36
CA VAL A 31 -15.24 -10.68 -21.01
C VAL A 31 -15.28 -11.97 -20.22
N TYR A 32 -14.18 -12.30 -19.58
CA TYR A 32 -14.05 -13.39 -18.61
C TYR A 32 -13.71 -12.83 -17.24
N VAL A 33 -14.31 -13.37 -16.19
CA VAL A 33 -14.00 -13.07 -14.79
C VAL A 33 -13.50 -14.34 -14.12
N PHE A 34 -12.37 -14.21 -13.43
CA PHE A 34 -11.70 -15.32 -12.75
C PHE A 34 -11.65 -15.08 -11.24
N SER A 35 -11.90 -16.13 -10.47
CA SER A 35 -11.53 -16.22 -9.07
C SER A 35 -10.30 -17.11 -8.98
N VAL A 36 -9.17 -16.52 -8.66
CA VAL A 36 -7.84 -17.13 -8.69
C VAL A 36 -7.55 -17.80 -10.06
N GLU A 37 -7.60 -19.14 -10.16
CA GLU A 37 -7.41 -19.92 -11.40
C GLU A 37 -8.71 -20.14 -12.20
N SER A 38 -9.87 -20.09 -11.52
CA SER A 38 -11.13 -20.57 -12.10
C SER A 38 -11.91 -19.46 -12.80
N CYS A 39 -12.29 -19.67 -14.06
CA CYS A 39 -13.24 -18.80 -14.74
C CYS A 39 -14.64 -19.00 -14.15
N ILE A 40 -15.19 -17.98 -13.53
CA ILE A 40 -16.49 -18.03 -12.83
C ILE A 40 -17.62 -17.36 -13.60
N TRP A 41 -17.28 -16.52 -14.56
CA TRP A 41 -18.28 -15.80 -15.36
C TRP A 41 -17.69 -15.39 -16.71
N SER A 42 -18.53 -15.38 -17.74
CA SER A 42 -18.18 -14.83 -19.04
C SER A 42 -19.39 -14.26 -19.77
N LYS A 43 -19.15 -13.27 -20.62
CA LYS A 43 -20.19 -12.63 -21.42
C LYS A 43 -19.62 -12.10 -22.73
N LYS A 44 -20.33 -12.36 -23.83
CA LYS A 44 -20.09 -11.69 -25.10
C LYS A 44 -20.72 -10.28 -25.06
N ILE A 45 -20.00 -9.29 -25.52
CA ILE A 45 -20.44 -7.89 -25.65
C ILE A 45 -20.36 -7.48 -27.12
N GLU A 46 -21.41 -6.83 -27.58
CA GLU A 46 -21.57 -6.38 -28.97
C GLU A 46 -21.93 -4.89 -28.99
N ASN A 47 -21.93 -4.26 -30.17
CA ASN A 47 -22.21 -2.85 -30.36
C ASN A 47 -21.27 -1.94 -29.53
N LEU A 48 -19.99 -2.26 -29.56
CA LEU A 48 -18.94 -1.54 -28.86
C LEU A 48 -18.83 -0.10 -29.36
N ARG A 49 -18.62 0.83 -28.45
CA ARG A 49 -18.43 2.27 -28.66
C ARG A 49 -17.06 2.69 -28.16
N GLU A 50 -16.69 3.93 -28.37
CA GLU A 50 -15.46 4.51 -27.80
C GLU A 50 -15.38 4.32 -26.29
N ILE A 51 -16.50 4.49 -25.56
CA ILE A 51 -16.59 4.25 -24.10
C ILE A 51 -17.73 3.28 -23.83
N ASN A 52 -17.44 2.20 -23.07
CA ASN A 52 -18.38 1.17 -22.70
C ASN A 52 -18.30 0.90 -21.21
N ASP A 53 -19.44 0.90 -20.53
CA ASP A 53 -19.58 0.42 -19.15
C ASP A 53 -20.13 -1.00 -19.19
N ILE A 54 -19.39 -1.96 -18.64
CA ILE A 54 -19.68 -3.39 -18.67
C ILE A 54 -20.01 -3.84 -17.26
N GLU A 55 -21.28 -4.14 -17.01
CA GLU A 55 -21.70 -4.74 -15.74
C GLU A 55 -21.36 -6.24 -15.75
N VAL A 56 -20.54 -6.67 -14.77
CA VAL A 56 -20.11 -8.07 -14.62
C VAL A 56 -20.83 -8.82 -13.50
N GLY A 57 -21.70 -8.14 -12.74
CA GLY A 57 -22.56 -8.76 -11.73
C GLY A 57 -22.25 -8.34 -10.30
N ARG A 58 -22.72 -9.14 -9.34
CA ARG A 58 -22.57 -8.93 -7.91
C ARG A 58 -21.85 -10.11 -7.29
N PHE A 59 -20.99 -9.84 -6.33
CA PHE A 59 -20.13 -10.85 -5.68
C PHE A 59 -20.32 -10.74 -4.17
N GLU A 60 -20.51 -11.89 -3.51
CA GLU A 60 -20.85 -11.95 -2.07
C GLU A 60 -19.67 -12.33 -1.18
N ASN A 61 -18.50 -12.57 -1.74
CA ASN A 61 -17.31 -12.92 -0.96
C ASN A 61 -16.89 -11.75 -0.06
N GLN A 62 -16.59 -12.05 1.19
CA GLN A 62 -16.25 -11.03 2.19
C GLN A 62 -14.87 -10.42 1.99
N PHE A 63 -13.98 -11.11 1.26
CA PHE A 63 -12.64 -10.63 0.96
C PHE A 63 -12.08 -11.45 -0.20
N ALA A 64 -12.17 -10.94 -1.42
CA ALA A 64 -11.73 -11.66 -2.61
C ALA A 64 -11.28 -10.72 -3.73
N GLY A 65 -10.25 -11.15 -4.44
CA GLY A 65 -9.77 -10.57 -5.68
C GLY A 65 -10.30 -11.32 -6.91
N TYR A 66 -10.51 -10.58 -7.98
CA TYR A 66 -11.00 -11.14 -9.24
C TYR A 66 -10.19 -10.62 -10.40
N GLY A 67 -9.71 -11.53 -11.24
CA GLY A 67 -9.09 -11.18 -12.51
C GLY A 67 -10.13 -10.98 -13.61
N VAL A 68 -9.87 -10.05 -14.50
CA VAL A 68 -10.66 -9.83 -15.70
C VAL A 68 -9.79 -9.97 -16.93
N GLN A 69 -10.27 -10.70 -17.93
CA GLN A 69 -9.68 -10.74 -19.25
C GLN A 69 -10.76 -10.39 -20.28
N LEU A 70 -10.49 -9.41 -21.13
CA LEU A 70 -11.33 -9.03 -22.25
C LEU A 70 -10.59 -9.38 -23.55
N ILE A 71 -11.23 -10.18 -24.39
CA ILE A 71 -10.77 -10.50 -25.73
C ILE A 71 -11.64 -9.72 -26.72
N LEU A 72 -11.02 -8.83 -27.48
CA LEU A 72 -11.65 -8.05 -28.56
C LEU A 72 -11.31 -8.68 -29.91
N GLU A 73 -12.29 -8.74 -30.80
CA GLU A 73 -12.12 -9.28 -32.15
C GLU A 73 -12.64 -8.30 -33.21
N SER A 74 -11.87 -8.08 -34.25
CA SER A 74 -12.24 -7.33 -35.44
C SER A 74 -11.45 -7.84 -36.66
N ASN A 75 -12.16 -8.19 -37.74
CA ASN A 75 -11.55 -8.60 -39.02
C ASN A 75 -10.43 -9.64 -38.91
N GLY A 76 -10.56 -10.59 -37.95
CA GLY A 76 -9.57 -11.64 -37.69
C GLY A 76 -8.38 -11.20 -36.81
N ASN A 77 -8.32 -9.95 -36.39
CA ASN A 77 -7.37 -9.47 -35.39
C ASN A 77 -7.94 -9.67 -33.99
N ARG A 78 -7.08 -10.13 -33.09
CA ARG A 78 -7.43 -10.38 -31.68
C ARG A 78 -6.58 -9.50 -30.76
N GLN A 79 -7.23 -8.75 -29.88
CA GLN A 79 -6.59 -7.96 -28.83
C GLN A 79 -7.05 -8.45 -27.46
N VAL A 80 -6.10 -8.55 -26.51
CA VAL A 80 -6.40 -8.94 -25.14
C VAL A 80 -6.09 -7.80 -24.20
N LEU A 81 -7.06 -7.46 -23.34
CA LEU A 81 -6.90 -6.51 -22.24
C LEU A 81 -7.14 -7.25 -20.93
N GLU A 82 -6.39 -6.89 -19.90
CA GLU A 82 -6.53 -7.46 -18.58
C GLU A 82 -6.61 -6.35 -17.53
N THR A 83 -7.36 -6.62 -16.47
CA THR A 83 -7.43 -5.83 -15.25
C THR A 83 -7.89 -6.72 -14.09
N ALA A 84 -8.14 -6.12 -12.94
CA ALA A 84 -8.67 -6.81 -11.75
C ALA A 84 -9.65 -5.93 -11.00
N PHE A 85 -10.40 -6.51 -10.08
CA PHE A 85 -11.17 -5.80 -9.07
C PHE A 85 -11.23 -6.63 -7.79
N ASP A 86 -11.52 -5.99 -6.66
CA ASP A 86 -11.72 -6.68 -5.40
C ASP A 86 -13.07 -6.31 -4.76
N VAL A 87 -13.55 -7.26 -3.96
CA VAL A 87 -14.79 -7.13 -3.18
C VAL A 87 -14.47 -7.38 -1.71
N THR A 88 -15.03 -6.56 -0.82
CA THR A 88 -14.82 -6.71 0.62
C THR A 88 -16.10 -6.39 1.41
N ASP A 89 -16.25 -7.04 2.57
CA ASP A 89 -17.27 -6.68 3.56
C ASP A 89 -16.88 -5.42 4.35
N ASN A 90 -15.57 -5.20 4.50
CA ASN A 90 -15.02 -4.08 5.26
C ASN A 90 -13.79 -3.47 4.56
N PRO A 91 -13.89 -2.24 4.05
CA PRO A 91 -12.77 -1.58 3.36
C PRO A 91 -11.49 -1.47 4.19
N ARG A 92 -11.58 -1.49 5.54
CA ARG A 92 -10.40 -1.43 6.42
C ARG A 92 -9.51 -2.68 6.35
N ARG A 93 -9.99 -3.78 5.74
CA ARG A 93 -9.18 -5.00 5.57
C ARG A 93 -8.09 -4.88 4.49
N SER A 94 -8.27 -3.96 3.53
CA SER A 94 -7.36 -3.79 2.39
C SER A 94 -7.21 -2.30 2.08
N LEU A 95 -6.21 -1.66 2.67
CA LEU A 95 -5.95 -0.23 2.50
C LEU A 95 -4.73 -0.01 1.60
N ARG A 96 -4.99 0.19 0.32
CA ARG A 96 -3.99 0.54 -0.68
C ARG A 96 -3.82 2.05 -0.69
N TYR A 97 -2.71 2.50 -0.16
CA TYR A 97 -2.45 3.89 0.17
C TYR A 97 -1.71 4.59 -0.96
N GLY A 98 -2.21 5.74 -1.39
CA GLY A 98 -1.58 6.65 -2.33
C GLY A 98 -1.65 8.09 -1.84
N PHE A 99 -1.09 9.04 -2.58
CA PHE A 99 -1.05 10.43 -2.18
C PHE A 99 -1.39 11.40 -3.29
N VAL A 100 -1.85 12.59 -2.88
CA VAL A 100 -1.93 13.80 -3.70
C VAL A 100 -1.33 14.96 -2.92
N SER A 101 -0.63 15.84 -3.60
CA SER A 101 0.03 17.01 -2.98
C SER A 101 -0.12 18.30 -3.78
N ASP A 102 -0.75 18.28 -4.98
CA ASP A 102 -0.94 19.44 -5.83
C ASP A 102 -2.39 19.94 -5.75
N PHE A 103 -2.54 21.16 -5.24
CA PHE A 103 -3.86 21.75 -4.95
C PHE A 103 -4.02 23.17 -5.49
N GLN A 104 -3.28 23.54 -6.53
CA GLN A 104 -3.49 24.82 -7.18
C GLN A 104 -4.72 24.75 -8.09
N THR A 105 -5.26 25.90 -8.50
CA THR A 105 -6.41 25.97 -9.40
C THR A 105 -6.20 25.21 -10.72
N LYS A 106 -4.95 25.17 -11.23
CA LYS A 106 -4.58 24.42 -12.45
C LYS A 106 -4.66 22.89 -12.27
N ASP A 107 -4.60 22.40 -11.03
CA ASP A 107 -4.58 20.98 -10.70
C ASP A 107 -6.00 20.40 -10.52
N LYS A 108 -7.00 21.25 -10.69
CA LYS A 108 -8.40 20.88 -10.71
C LYS A 108 -8.71 20.04 -11.94
N ASN A 109 -9.33 18.87 -11.75
CA ASN A 109 -9.75 17.96 -12.83
C ASN A 109 -8.60 17.53 -13.78
N ASN A 110 -7.39 17.39 -13.26
CA ASN A 110 -6.20 16.98 -14.02
C ASN A 110 -6.08 15.46 -14.24
N GLY A 111 -7.12 14.67 -13.93
CA GLY A 111 -7.09 13.21 -14.05
C GLY A 111 -6.33 12.47 -12.93
N ALA A 112 -5.78 13.20 -11.96
CA ALA A 112 -4.95 12.64 -10.89
C ALA A 112 -5.65 11.52 -10.09
N ILE A 113 -6.87 11.77 -9.63
CA ILE A 113 -7.66 10.80 -8.85
C ILE A 113 -8.10 9.62 -9.71
N GLU A 114 -8.43 9.87 -10.97
CA GLU A 114 -8.77 8.80 -11.92
C GLU A 114 -7.60 7.85 -12.14
N GLN A 115 -6.39 8.38 -12.27
CA GLN A 115 -5.20 7.57 -12.42
C GLN A 115 -4.93 6.71 -11.18
N LEU A 116 -5.08 7.26 -9.97
CA LEU A 116 -4.95 6.48 -8.73
C LEU A 116 -5.97 5.33 -8.66
N ARG A 117 -7.21 5.56 -9.14
CA ARG A 117 -8.21 4.50 -9.28
C ARG A 117 -7.72 3.36 -10.18
N LYS A 118 -7.09 3.67 -11.32
CA LYS A 118 -6.53 2.67 -12.25
C LYS A 118 -5.40 1.84 -11.63
N TYR A 119 -4.77 2.31 -10.55
CA TYR A 119 -3.85 1.54 -9.70
C TYR A 119 -4.55 0.87 -8.50
N HIS A 120 -5.88 0.82 -8.47
CA HIS A 120 -6.66 0.27 -7.35
C HIS A 120 -6.36 0.91 -5.99
N ILE A 121 -5.83 2.13 -5.96
CA ILE A 121 -5.64 2.89 -4.73
C ILE A 121 -7.02 3.23 -4.16
N ASN A 122 -7.30 2.78 -2.94
CA ASN A 122 -8.60 2.99 -2.30
C ASN A 122 -8.54 3.92 -1.08
N MET A 123 -7.33 4.37 -0.71
CA MET A 123 -7.13 5.40 0.31
C MET A 123 -6.10 6.42 -0.17
N VAL A 124 -6.49 7.70 -0.17
CA VAL A 124 -5.65 8.78 -0.68
C VAL A 124 -5.32 9.76 0.43
N GLN A 125 -4.04 9.95 0.71
CA GLN A 125 -3.55 10.99 1.59
C GLN A 125 -3.46 12.32 0.83
N PHE A 126 -4.09 13.34 1.36
CA PHE A 126 -3.95 14.72 0.92
C PHE A 126 -2.84 15.36 1.76
N TYR A 127 -1.66 15.48 1.16
CA TYR A 127 -0.46 15.96 1.84
C TYR A 127 -0.37 17.48 1.75
N ASP A 128 -0.09 18.16 2.88
CA ASP A 128 0.08 19.62 2.98
C ASP A 128 -1.07 20.45 2.35
N TRP A 129 -2.30 19.99 2.54
CA TRP A 129 -3.52 20.68 2.11
C TRP A 129 -3.92 21.83 3.05
N SER A 130 -3.43 21.84 4.29
CA SER A 130 -3.93 22.67 5.39
C SER A 130 -3.36 24.08 5.39
N TYR A 131 -4.08 25.04 5.99
CA TYR A 131 -3.61 26.42 6.13
C TYR A 131 -2.42 26.53 7.10
N ARG A 132 -2.56 25.95 8.30
CA ARG A 132 -1.53 25.82 9.34
C ARG A 132 -1.77 24.53 10.09
N HIS A 133 -0.75 23.95 10.71
CA HIS A 133 -0.94 22.73 11.49
C HIS A 133 -1.73 22.94 12.79
N ASP A 134 -1.68 24.16 13.36
CA ASP A 134 -2.50 24.59 14.51
C ASP A 134 -3.88 25.13 14.11
N LYS A 135 -4.11 25.39 12.83
CA LYS A 135 -5.37 25.86 12.27
C LYS A 135 -5.58 25.28 10.88
N LEU A 136 -6.03 24.02 10.82
CA LEU A 136 -6.11 23.28 9.56
C LEU A 136 -7.01 23.96 8.52
N VAL A 137 -8.16 24.49 8.93
CA VAL A 137 -9.15 25.12 8.06
C VAL A 137 -9.15 26.63 8.21
N THR A 138 -9.19 27.34 7.09
CA THR A 138 -9.34 28.81 7.01
C THR A 138 -10.61 29.18 6.22
N LEU A 139 -11.08 30.43 6.38
CA LEU A 139 -12.17 31.00 5.57
C LEU A 139 -11.71 31.46 4.19
N GLN A 140 -10.40 31.54 3.95
CA GLN A 140 -9.84 31.91 2.65
C GLN A 140 -9.94 30.71 1.70
N GLU A 141 -10.45 30.91 0.50
CA GLU A 141 -10.48 29.87 -0.54
C GLU A 141 -9.08 29.57 -1.07
N ARG A 142 -8.20 30.58 -1.13
CA ARG A 142 -6.81 30.46 -1.59
C ARG A 142 -5.87 30.99 -0.54
N TYR A 143 -4.84 30.21 -0.24
CA TYR A 143 -3.85 30.54 0.77
C TYR A 143 -2.50 29.88 0.47
N GLN A 144 -1.48 30.25 1.22
CA GLN A 144 -0.23 29.50 1.27
C GLN A 144 -0.19 28.67 2.56
N ASP A 145 0.24 27.42 2.43
CA ASP A 145 0.53 26.56 3.57
C ASP A 145 1.78 27.04 4.36
N MET A 146 2.23 26.29 5.35
CA MET A 146 3.42 26.65 6.13
C MET A 146 4.74 26.47 5.38
N MET A 147 4.75 25.70 4.30
CA MET A 147 5.90 25.49 3.42
C MET A 147 5.93 26.46 2.23
N GLY A 148 4.93 27.35 2.11
CA GLY A 148 4.82 28.34 1.05
C GLY A 148 4.14 27.85 -0.22
N LYS A 149 3.55 26.63 -0.22
CA LYS A 149 2.75 26.13 -1.34
C LYS A 149 1.43 26.87 -1.46
N ASN A 150 1.04 27.18 -2.69
CA ASN A 150 -0.28 27.76 -2.96
C ASN A 150 -1.35 26.67 -2.97
N ILE A 151 -2.37 26.83 -2.16
CA ILE A 151 -3.49 25.91 -2.03
C ILE A 151 -4.79 26.61 -2.46
N ASP A 152 -5.58 25.93 -3.26
CA ASP A 152 -6.97 26.29 -3.61
C ASP A 152 -7.91 25.25 -2.97
N MET A 153 -8.67 25.64 -1.97
CA MET A 153 -9.58 24.76 -1.25
C MET A 153 -10.69 24.19 -2.15
N ILE A 154 -11.04 24.89 -3.22
CA ILE A 154 -11.99 24.35 -4.20
C ILE A 154 -11.39 23.12 -4.86
N THR A 155 -10.12 23.17 -5.29
CA THR A 155 -9.41 22.02 -5.86
C THR A 155 -9.31 20.86 -4.88
N VAL A 156 -9.00 21.12 -3.59
CA VAL A 156 -8.99 20.09 -2.55
C VAL A 156 -10.34 19.39 -2.47
N LYS A 157 -11.43 20.15 -2.34
CA LYS A 157 -12.79 19.58 -2.19
C LYS A 157 -13.25 18.82 -3.43
N GLU A 158 -12.89 19.26 -4.62
CA GLU A 158 -13.22 18.54 -5.86
C GLU A 158 -12.46 17.23 -5.99
N LYS A 159 -11.18 17.20 -5.66
CA LYS A 159 -10.41 15.93 -5.62
C LYS A 159 -11.00 14.96 -4.59
N ILE A 160 -11.46 15.44 -3.42
CA ILE A 160 -12.17 14.61 -2.44
C ILE A 160 -13.45 14.04 -3.04
N LYS A 161 -14.31 14.88 -3.62
CA LYS A 161 -15.56 14.45 -4.23
C LYS A 161 -15.34 13.42 -5.37
N GLN A 162 -14.32 13.63 -6.18
CA GLN A 162 -13.94 12.70 -7.24
C GLN A 162 -13.47 11.35 -6.66
N ALA A 163 -12.63 11.35 -5.63
CA ALA A 163 -12.19 10.13 -4.95
C ALA A 163 -13.37 9.35 -4.34
N GLU A 164 -14.30 10.04 -3.68
CA GLU A 164 -15.51 9.42 -3.14
C GLU A 164 -16.39 8.79 -4.22
N SER A 165 -16.52 9.43 -5.38
CA SER A 165 -17.28 8.87 -6.52
C SER A 165 -16.68 7.56 -7.05
N TYR A 166 -15.38 7.35 -6.85
CA TYR A 166 -14.67 6.12 -7.19
C TYR A 166 -14.56 5.12 -6.02
N GLY A 167 -15.31 5.34 -4.93
CA GLY A 167 -15.30 4.47 -3.75
C GLY A 167 -14.04 4.57 -2.89
N MET A 168 -13.16 5.56 -3.14
CA MET A 168 -11.96 5.78 -2.35
C MET A 168 -12.26 6.51 -1.04
N LYS A 169 -11.40 6.32 -0.05
CA LYS A 169 -11.37 7.10 1.19
C LYS A 169 -10.28 8.16 1.10
N THR A 170 -10.59 9.36 1.59
CA THR A 170 -9.65 10.48 1.60
C THR A 170 -9.26 10.81 3.02
N ILE A 171 -7.97 10.93 3.30
CA ILE A 171 -7.49 11.33 4.60
C ILE A 171 -6.58 12.56 4.51
N GLY A 172 -6.89 13.54 5.35
CA GLY A 172 -6.12 14.77 5.44
C GLY A 172 -4.87 14.57 6.29
N TYR A 173 -3.73 15.06 5.81
CA TYR A 173 -2.52 15.16 6.62
C TYR A 173 -2.77 16.05 7.83
N GLY A 174 -2.36 15.61 9.02
CA GLY A 174 -2.47 16.34 10.26
C GLY A 174 -1.32 16.02 11.21
N ALA A 175 -0.30 16.90 11.28
CA ALA A 175 0.79 16.74 12.22
C ALA A 175 0.27 16.81 13.67
N VAL A 176 0.65 15.82 14.51
CA VAL A 176 0.04 15.67 15.84
C VAL A 176 0.50 16.73 16.84
N TYR A 177 1.64 17.38 16.59
CA TYR A 177 2.24 18.31 17.55
C TYR A 177 2.88 19.56 16.93
N ALA A 178 2.67 19.82 15.65
CA ALA A 178 3.26 20.99 15.00
C ALA A 178 2.35 22.23 15.12
N ALA A 179 2.94 23.34 15.47
CA ALA A 179 2.27 24.63 15.49
C ALA A 179 3.13 25.73 14.86
N SER A 180 2.48 26.76 14.34
CA SER A 180 3.13 27.99 13.88
C SER A 180 3.80 28.75 15.01
N LYS A 181 4.72 29.64 14.67
CA LYS A 181 5.37 30.53 15.63
C LYS A 181 4.35 31.41 16.36
N GLU A 182 3.38 31.94 15.64
CA GLU A 182 2.33 32.82 16.17
C GLU A 182 1.48 32.09 17.21
N PHE A 183 1.13 30.86 16.95
CA PHE A 183 0.38 30.03 17.90
C PHE A 183 1.24 29.71 19.13
N PHE A 184 2.49 29.32 18.95
CA PHE A 184 3.42 29.04 20.04
C PHE A 184 3.60 30.26 20.94
N GLU A 185 3.85 31.46 20.37
CA GLU A 185 4.06 32.68 21.16
C GLU A 185 2.87 33.02 22.08
N SER A 186 1.66 32.66 21.64
CA SER A 186 0.44 32.86 22.43
C SER A 186 0.18 31.75 23.47
N HIS A 187 0.85 30.57 23.30
CA HIS A 187 0.57 29.36 24.09
C HIS A 187 1.84 28.66 24.54
N LYS A 188 2.88 29.39 24.96
CA LYS A 188 4.21 28.85 25.30
C LYS A 188 4.16 27.64 26.23
N ASN A 189 3.32 27.68 27.27
CA ASN A 189 3.16 26.58 28.20
C ASN A 189 2.47 25.32 27.61
N TRP A 190 1.93 25.40 26.40
CA TRP A 190 1.37 24.26 25.70
C TRP A 190 2.41 23.53 24.81
N ALA A 191 3.66 23.99 24.79
CA ALA A 191 4.73 23.37 24.02
C ALA A 191 5.52 22.34 24.84
N PHE A 192 6.29 21.52 24.16
CA PHE A 192 7.33 20.68 24.75
C PHE A 192 8.69 21.38 24.73
N TYR A 193 9.46 21.12 25.78
CA TYR A 193 10.77 21.71 26.02
C TYR A 193 11.85 20.64 26.13
N ASN A 194 13.08 20.99 25.74
CA ASN A 194 14.26 20.16 25.90
C ASN A 194 14.85 20.27 27.33
N ALA A 195 15.96 19.60 27.60
CA ALA A 195 16.63 19.63 28.89
C ALA A 195 17.13 21.03 29.32
N ASN A 196 17.43 21.89 28.34
CA ASN A 196 17.84 23.29 28.59
C ASN A 196 16.65 24.23 28.77
N GLN A 197 15.45 23.72 28.81
CA GLN A 197 14.21 24.48 28.87
C GLN A 197 13.95 25.38 27.65
N GLU A 198 14.45 24.97 26.49
CA GLU A 198 14.17 25.60 25.20
C GLU A 198 13.06 24.83 24.48
N PRO A 199 12.16 25.50 23.75
CA PRO A 199 11.09 24.81 23.02
C PRO A 199 11.67 23.96 21.90
N PHE A 200 11.15 22.73 21.73
CA PHE A 200 11.47 21.91 20.58
C PHE A 200 10.94 22.54 19.29
N ARG A 201 11.76 22.51 18.24
CA ARG A 201 11.42 22.96 16.88
C ARG A 201 11.82 21.92 15.85
N PHE A 202 11.09 21.91 14.73
CA PHE A 202 11.43 21.12 13.55
C PHE A 202 11.61 22.06 12.35
N ILE A 203 12.72 21.92 11.61
CA ILE A 203 13.13 22.74 10.45
C ILE A 203 12.96 24.26 10.65
N ASP A 204 13.06 24.73 11.90
CA ASP A 204 12.87 26.13 12.33
C ASP A 204 11.50 26.75 12.00
N ILE A 205 10.55 25.99 11.47
CA ILE A 205 9.21 26.42 11.10
C ILE A 205 8.18 25.99 12.14
N PHE A 206 8.29 24.75 12.64
CA PHE A 206 7.28 24.12 13.48
C PHE A 206 7.72 24.05 14.94
N TYR A 207 6.88 24.52 15.86
CA TYR A 207 7.04 24.31 17.29
C TYR A 207 6.35 23.02 17.72
N ILE A 208 7.01 22.21 18.57
CA ILE A 208 6.48 20.92 19.00
C ILE A 208 5.59 21.12 20.23
N MET A 209 4.31 20.89 20.06
CA MET A 209 3.30 21.10 21.09
C MET A 209 3.10 19.86 21.96
N ASN A 210 2.69 20.09 23.20
CA ASN A 210 2.54 19.08 24.23
C ASN A 210 1.27 18.24 24.03
N ILE A 211 1.44 16.99 23.63
CA ILE A 211 0.36 16.03 23.41
C ILE A 211 -0.06 15.26 24.67
N LYS A 212 0.43 15.60 25.85
CA LYS A 212 0.05 14.96 27.10
C LYS A 212 -1.47 14.95 27.28
N ARG A 213 -2.02 13.89 27.87
CA ARG A 213 -3.47 13.64 27.96
C ARG A 213 -4.31 14.82 28.47
N LYS A 214 -3.77 15.63 29.37
CA LYS A 214 -4.45 16.81 29.93
C LYS A 214 -4.06 18.13 29.26
N SER A 215 -3.26 18.07 28.18
CA SER A 215 -2.84 19.28 27.49
C SER A 215 -4.00 19.94 26.75
N PRO A 216 -4.17 21.26 26.86
CA PRO A 216 -5.13 21.99 26.04
C PRO A 216 -4.85 21.89 24.55
N TRP A 217 -3.57 21.71 24.15
CA TRP A 217 -3.19 21.44 22.75
C TRP A 217 -3.92 20.22 22.21
N ARG A 218 -4.00 19.10 22.95
CA ARG A 218 -4.67 17.87 22.49
C ARG A 218 -6.15 18.12 22.16
N THR A 219 -6.86 18.84 23.02
CA THR A 219 -8.27 19.20 22.77
C THR A 219 -8.39 20.13 21.55
N HIS A 220 -7.50 21.11 21.44
CA HIS A 220 -7.44 22.00 20.28
C HIS A 220 -7.21 21.22 18.98
N LEU A 221 -6.20 20.33 18.95
CA LEU A 221 -5.84 19.50 17.78
C LEU A 221 -7.01 18.63 17.33
N ILE A 222 -7.66 17.89 18.25
CA ILE A 222 -8.81 17.04 17.91
C ILE A 222 -9.96 17.89 17.34
N GLY A 223 -10.16 19.10 17.87
CA GLY A 223 -11.11 20.07 17.31
C GLY A 223 -10.73 20.53 15.88
N GLN A 224 -9.43 20.60 15.53
CA GLN A 224 -9.00 20.87 14.15
C GLN A 224 -9.27 19.67 13.23
N TYR A 225 -9.03 18.45 13.69
CA TYR A 225 -9.37 17.24 12.95
C TYR A 225 -10.87 17.11 12.67
N GLN A 226 -11.70 17.43 13.68
CA GLN A 226 -13.15 17.52 13.51
C GLN A 226 -13.51 18.50 12.38
N LYS A 227 -12.94 19.72 12.41
CA LYS A 227 -13.19 20.74 11.38
C LYS A 227 -12.75 20.27 10.00
N ALA A 228 -11.60 19.59 9.87
CA ALA A 228 -11.13 19.04 8.62
C ALA A 228 -12.13 18.04 8.02
N MET A 229 -12.70 17.16 8.83
CA MET A 229 -13.72 16.22 8.39
C MET A 229 -15.06 16.90 8.07
N GLU A 230 -15.47 17.92 8.83
CA GLU A 230 -16.79 18.58 8.67
C GLU A 230 -16.83 19.57 7.51
N TYR A 231 -15.82 20.41 7.39
CA TYR A 231 -15.84 21.54 6.44
C TYR A 231 -15.12 21.24 5.13
N VAL A 232 -14.15 20.30 5.15
CA VAL A 232 -13.42 19.92 3.94
C VAL A 232 -13.99 18.64 3.34
N GLY A 233 -14.39 17.67 4.17
CA GLY A 233 -15.04 16.45 3.74
C GLY A 233 -14.15 15.20 3.83
N PHE A 234 -13.01 15.24 4.52
CA PHE A 234 -12.15 14.06 4.66
C PHE A 234 -12.84 12.89 5.38
N SER A 235 -12.57 11.68 4.91
CA SER A 235 -13.01 10.45 5.59
C SER A 235 -12.24 10.15 6.87
N GLY A 236 -11.10 10.81 7.08
CA GLY A 236 -10.24 10.60 8.26
C GLY A 236 -8.97 11.45 8.24
N ILE A 237 -8.02 11.08 9.10
CA ILE A 237 -6.80 11.84 9.35
C ILE A 237 -5.57 10.93 9.28
N HIS A 238 -4.56 11.37 8.53
CA HIS A 238 -3.20 10.86 8.66
C HIS A 238 -2.50 11.63 9.77
N MET A 239 -2.33 11.00 10.92
CA MET A 239 -1.72 11.56 12.13
C MET A 239 -0.20 11.44 12.02
N ASP A 240 0.46 12.50 11.58
CA ASP A 240 1.88 12.49 11.32
C ASP A 240 2.73 12.90 12.52
N THR A 241 3.93 12.31 12.61
CA THR A 241 4.98 12.66 13.57
C THR A 241 6.31 12.86 12.84
N TYR A 242 7.28 13.50 13.52
CA TYR A 242 8.63 13.71 12.97
C TYR A 242 9.67 12.74 13.56
N GLY A 243 9.23 11.68 14.27
CA GLY A 243 10.10 10.71 14.91
C GLY A 243 10.87 11.21 16.13
N PHE A 244 10.64 12.45 16.54
CA PHE A 244 11.24 13.09 17.72
C PHE A 244 10.29 14.14 18.32
N PRO A 245 10.52 14.63 19.56
CA PRO A 245 11.42 14.03 20.56
C PRO A 245 10.88 12.70 21.09
N LYS A 246 11.74 11.83 21.62
CA LYS A 246 11.32 10.61 22.33
C LYS A 246 10.81 10.94 23.73
N THR A 247 11.46 11.93 24.38
CA THR A 247 11.10 12.48 25.69
C THR A 247 11.17 14.00 25.65
N ALA A 248 10.34 14.66 26.41
CA ALA A 248 10.30 16.11 26.50
C ALA A 248 9.80 16.58 27.87
N PHE A 249 10.08 17.82 28.23
CA PHE A 249 9.53 18.45 29.44
C PHE A 249 8.22 19.16 29.14
N SER A 250 7.23 18.93 29.99
CA SER A 250 5.95 19.62 30.01
C SER A 250 5.98 20.74 31.05
N HIS A 251 5.50 21.93 30.69
CA HIS A 251 5.33 23.08 31.60
C HIS A 251 3.86 23.33 31.96
N LEU A 252 3.01 22.32 31.82
CA LEU A 252 1.58 22.45 32.18
C LEU A 252 1.35 22.45 33.69
N GLU A 253 2.23 21.82 34.43
CA GLU A 253 2.21 21.76 35.90
C GLU A 253 3.11 22.85 36.49
N SER A 254 3.00 23.08 37.79
CA SER A 254 3.82 24.08 38.52
C SER A 254 5.31 23.80 38.50
N GLN A 255 5.67 22.52 38.33
CA GLN A 255 7.06 22.06 38.09
C GLN A 255 7.14 21.33 36.75
N PRO A 256 8.21 21.55 35.97
CA PRO A 256 8.43 20.80 34.74
C PRO A 256 8.46 19.31 35.01
N CYS A 257 7.74 18.54 34.23
CA CYS A 257 7.75 17.05 34.30
C CYS A 257 8.18 16.42 32.98
N LEU A 258 8.95 15.33 33.07
CA LEU A 258 9.37 14.56 31.93
C LEU A 258 8.20 13.72 31.38
N VAL A 259 8.01 13.76 30.06
CA VAL A 259 6.98 13.03 29.33
C VAL A 259 7.65 12.11 28.32
N LYS A 260 7.21 10.83 28.27
CA LYS A 260 7.57 9.88 27.23
C LYS A 260 6.49 9.91 26.15
N LEU A 261 6.83 10.34 24.94
CA LEU A 261 5.84 10.58 23.89
C LEU A 261 5.21 9.27 23.38
N GLU A 262 5.92 8.16 23.42
CA GLU A 262 5.39 6.86 22.98
C GLU A 262 4.13 6.41 23.75
N GLU A 263 4.02 6.78 25.01
CA GLU A 263 2.85 6.49 25.83
C GLU A 263 1.68 7.43 25.53
N GLU A 264 2.00 8.68 25.18
CA GLU A 264 0.99 9.69 24.87
C GLU A 264 0.39 9.53 23.47
N PHE A 265 1.13 9.01 22.49
CA PHE A 265 0.61 8.79 21.14
C PHE A 265 -0.55 7.80 21.11
N VAL A 266 -0.47 6.68 21.82
CA VAL A 266 -1.57 5.71 21.93
C VAL A 266 -2.83 6.38 22.45
N SER A 267 -2.70 7.08 23.58
CA SER A 267 -3.85 7.77 24.19
C SER A 267 -4.39 8.91 23.33
N LEU A 268 -3.55 9.54 22.49
CA LEU A 268 -3.98 10.57 21.53
C LEU A 268 -4.82 9.95 20.41
N VAL A 269 -4.35 8.85 19.82
CA VAL A 269 -5.08 8.12 18.76
C VAL A 269 -6.46 7.69 19.29
N ASP A 270 -6.49 7.03 20.45
CA ASP A 270 -7.73 6.50 21.03
C ASP A 270 -8.70 7.64 21.40
N GLN A 271 -8.19 8.71 21.99
CA GLN A 271 -9.02 9.88 22.29
C GLN A 271 -9.56 10.54 21.01
N THR A 272 -8.75 10.63 19.96
CA THR A 272 -9.18 11.19 18.67
C THR A 272 -10.33 10.36 18.10
N ARG A 273 -10.18 9.02 18.02
CA ARG A 273 -11.26 8.15 17.55
C ARG A 273 -12.51 8.29 18.38
N ASN A 274 -12.40 8.12 19.70
CA ASN A 274 -13.55 8.18 20.61
C ASN A 274 -14.29 9.52 20.54
N THR A 275 -13.55 10.63 20.46
CA THR A 275 -14.16 11.96 20.36
C THR A 275 -14.92 12.12 19.04
N LEU A 276 -14.33 11.73 17.91
CA LEU A 276 -14.98 11.84 16.60
C LEU A 276 -16.19 10.89 16.50
N GLN A 277 -16.09 9.67 17.02
CA GLN A 277 -17.21 8.72 17.06
C GLN A 277 -18.36 9.22 17.94
N SER A 278 -18.09 9.85 19.07
CA SER A 278 -19.13 10.44 19.92
C SER A 278 -19.94 11.55 19.21
N GLN A 279 -19.39 12.09 18.12
CA GLN A 279 -20.04 13.08 17.24
C GLN A 279 -20.70 12.45 16.00
N GLY A 280 -20.85 11.11 15.97
CA GLY A 280 -21.48 10.37 14.88
C GLY A 280 -20.61 10.17 13.64
N LYS A 281 -19.26 10.34 13.75
CA LYS A 281 -18.32 10.11 12.66
C LYS A 281 -17.66 8.74 12.83
N ASP A 282 -17.30 8.09 11.73
CA ASP A 282 -16.48 6.86 11.70
C ASP A 282 -15.16 7.16 10.99
N PRO A 283 -14.18 7.82 11.65
CA PRO A 283 -12.96 8.28 11.01
C PRO A 283 -12.05 7.13 10.63
N TYR A 284 -11.36 7.26 9.50
CA TYR A 284 -10.14 6.51 9.23
C TYR A 284 -8.96 7.21 9.91
N LEU A 285 -8.19 6.47 10.71
CA LEU A 285 -7.02 7.00 11.40
C LEU A 285 -5.79 6.18 11.04
N ILE A 286 -4.81 6.85 10.46
CA ILE A 286 -3.48 6.32 10.20
C ILE A 286 -2.50 7.11 11.06
N PHE A 287 -1.61 6.41 11.77
CA PHE A 287 -0.57 7.04 12.58
C PHE A 287 0.81 6.70 12.01
N ASN A 288 1.63 7.73 11.76
CA ASN A 288 2.96 7.54 11.20
C ASN A 288 3.98 7.10 12.27
N ASN A 289 4.50 5.88 12.13
CA ASN A 289 5.62 5.37 12.92
C ASN A 289 6.94 5.64 12.19
N VAL A 290 7.48 6.84 12.35
CA VAL A 290 8.74 7.28 11.71
C VAL A 290 9.91 6.45 12.21
N GLY A 291 10.62 5.79 11.29
CA GLY A 291 11.73 4.90 11.65
C GLY A 291 11.28 3.74 12.54
N ASN A 292 10.07 3.21 12.33
CA ASN A 292 9.49 2.10 13.12
C ASN A 292 9.19 2.44 14.59
N TRP A 293 9.20 3.72 14.98
CA TRP A 293 8.92 4.13 16.36
C TRP A 293 7.66 5.00 16.45
N PRO A 294 6.78 4.75 17.41
CA PRO A 294 6.78 3.70 18.44
C PRO A 294 5.82 2.54 18.11
N VAL A 295 6.05 1.82 17.03
CA VAL A 295 5.15 0.77 16.52
C VAL A 295 4.71 -0.23 17.58
N SER A 296 5.59 -0.62 18.49
CA SER A 296 5.27 -1.55 19.60
C SER A 296 4.12 -1.08 20.49
N LYS A 297 3.84 0.20 20.51
CA LYS A 297 2.73 0.83 21.25
C LYS A 297 1.52 1.10 20.34
N THR A 298 1.76 1.69 19.19
CA THR A 298 0.68 2.19 18.32
C THR A 298 0.00 1.10 17.49
N ALA A 299 0.67 -0.02 17.20
CA ALA A 299 0.07 -1.12 16.46
C ALA A 299 -1.20 -1.69 17.12
N VAL A 300 -1.29 -1.65 18.45
CA VAL A 300 -2.46 -2.12 19.22
C VAL A 300 -3.50 -1.03 19.48
N SER A 301 -3.20 0.25 19.18
CA SER A 301 -4.13 1.37 19.35
C SER A 301 -5.25 1.34 18.30
N GLN A 302 -6.20 2.27 18.36
CA GLN A 302 -7.35 2.33 17.44
C GLN A 302 -7.01 2.94 16.06
N VAL A 303 -5.84 2.59 15.49
CA VAL A 303 -5.49 2.88 14.09
C VAL A 303 -6.09 1.85 13.14
N ASP A 304 -6.39 2.24 11.89
CA ASP A 304 -6.95 1.33 10.88
C ASP A 304 -5.90 0.52 10.13
N ALA A 305 -4.65 0.97 10.14
CA ALA A 305 -3.50 0.24 9.62
C ALA A 305 -2.26 0.50 10.46
N VAL A 306 -1.30 -0.41 10.45
CA VAL A 306 0.05 -0.18 10.99
C VAL A 306 0.89 0.44 9.87
N TYR A 307 1.10 1.73 9.96
CA TYR A 307 1.86 2.50 8.97
C TYR A 307 3.29 2.73 9.46
N LEU A 308 4.26 2.38 8.64
CA LEU A 308 5.69 2.47 8.92
C LEU A 308 6.37 3.35 7.88
N GLU A 309 7.02 4.39 8.31
CA GLU A 309 7.92 5.18 7.47
C GLU A 309 9.34 4.66 7.63
N VAL A 310 9.90 4.13 6.53
CA VAL A 310 11.15 3.34 6.57
C VAL A 310 12.38 4.25 6.41
N TRP A 311 13.18 4.34 7.48
CA TRP A 311 14.40 5.15 7.54
C TRP A 311 15.57 4.34 8.05
N HIS A 312 16.79 4.93 7.98
CA HIS A 312 17.96 4.37 8.66
C HIS A 312 17.60 3.93 10.10
N PRO A 313 18.03 2.72 10.57
CA PRO A 313 18.98 1.78 9.96
C PRO A 313 18.35 0.71 9.05
N TYR A 314 17.11 0.81 8.68
CA TYR A 314 16.36 -0.22 7.93
C TYR A 314 16.59 -0.11 6.41
N GLU A 315 17.83 -0.34 5.96
CA GLU A 315 18.28 -0.03 4.59
C GLU A 315 18.31 -1.24 3.65
N ARG A 316 18.17 -2.48 4.18
CA ARG A 316 18.32 -3.72 3.41
C ARG A 316 17.00 -4.44 3.22
N TYR A 317 16.90 -5.32 2.21
CA TYR A 317 15.69 -6.10 1.96
C TYR A 317 15.24 -6.93 3.15
N PHE A 318 16.17 -7.55 3.90
CA PHE A 318 15.79 -8.31 5.09
C PHE A 318 15.13 -7.43 6.17
N HIS A 319 15.51 -6.16 6.26
CA HIS A 319 14.84 -5.22 7.17
C HIS A 319 13.37 -4.99 6.76
N ILE A 320 13.07 -4.95 5.45
CA ILE A 320 11.69 -4.85 4.95
C ILE A 320 10.85 -6.03 5.48
N LYS A 321 11.37 -7.27 5.33
CA LYS A 321 10.71 -8.47 5.88
C LYS A 321 10.52 -8.35 7.39
N GLN A 322 11.58 -8.03 8.13
CA GLN A 322 11.57 -7.90 9.58
C GLN A 322 10.54 -6.86 10.08
N LEU A 323 10.47 -5.69 9.43
CA LEU A 323 9.52 -4.64 9.77
C LEU A 323 8.07 -5.12 9.58
N ILE A 324 7.79 -5.79 8.46
CA ILE A 324 6.45 -6.31 8.14
C ILE A 324 6.05 -7.40 9.15
N GLU A 325 6.90 -8.39 9.38
CA GLU A 325 6.64 -9.48 10.33
C GLU A 325 6.39 -8.94 11.75
N ASN A 326 7.24 -8.03 12.20
CA ASN A 326 7.07 -7.40 13.52
C ASN A 326 5.72 -6.65 13.62
N ALA A 327 5.38 -5.85 12.61
CA ALA A 327 4.12 -5.09 12.59
C ALA A 327 2.89 -6.02 12.59
N LYS A 328 2.92 -7.08 11.78
CA LYS A 328 1.84 -8.10 11.72
C LYS A 328 1.69 -8.84 13.03
N ASN A 329 2.78 -9.24 13.66
CA ASN A 329 2.76 -9.91 14.95
C ASN A 329 2.19 -9.01 16.05
N LEU A 330 2.60 -7.72 16.10
CA LEU A 330 2.11 -6.76 17.09
C LEU A 330 0.60 -6.51 16.98
N CYS A 331 0.03 -6.52 15.79
CA CYS A 331 -1.42 -6.36 15.59
C CYS A 331 -2.16 -7.69 15.40
N GLU A 332 -1.52 -8.84 15.68
CA GLU A 332 -2.09 -10.19 15.53
C GLU A 332 -2.66 -10.43 14.11
N ASN A 333 -2.00 -9.88 13.10
CA ASN A 333 -2.43 -9.90 11.69
C ASN A 333 -3.86 -9.38 11.43
N LYS A 334 -4.40 -8.55 12.34
CA LYS A 334 -5.77 -8.01 12.27
C LYS A 334 -5.88 -6.69 11.50
N LYS A 335 -4.74 -6.06 11.18
CA LYS A 335 -4.67 -4.77 10.49
C LYS A 335 -3.75 -4.87 9.27
N PRO A 336 -4.08 -4.16 8.17
CA PRO A 336 -3.12 -4.00 7.09
C PRO A 336 -1.85 -3.32 7.58
N VAL A 337 -0.72 -3.71 6.99
CA VAL A 337 0.58 -3.07 7.20
C VAL A 337 0.93 -2.27 5.95
N ILE A 338 1.28 -1.00 6.12
CA ILE A 338 1.64 -0.09 5.02
C ILE A 338 3.08 0.38 5.25
N LEU A 339 3.94 0.18 4.26
CA LEU A 339 5.31 0.71 4.27
C LEU A 339 5.41 1.93 3.35
N ALA A 340 5.78 3.07 3.91
CA ALA A 340 6.28 4.21 3.17
C ALA A 340 7.79 4.05 3.00
N ALA A 341 8.18 3.35 1.94
CA ALA A 341 9.55 3.07 1.56
C ALA A 341 9.87 3.88 0.30
N TYR A 342 10.39 5.09 0.50
CA TYR A 342 10.65 6.08 -0.55
C TYR A 342 11.81 5.65 -1.44
N LEU A 343 11.66 5.81 -2.76
CA LEU A 343 12.67 5.42 -3.74
C LEU A 343 13.45 6.62 -4.29
N ALA A 344 14.51 7.00 -3.57
CA ALA A 344 15.45 8.03 -4.00
C ALA A 344 16.03 7.83 -5.42
N PRO A 345 16.19 6.59 -5.95
CA PRO A 345 16.65 6.37 -7.32
C PRO A 345 15.87 7.15 -8.39
N PHE A 346 14.57 7.35 -8.25
CA PHE A 346 13.79 8.16 -9.21
C PHE A 346 14.20 9.64 -9.26
N ARG A 347 14.94 10.12 -8.27
CA ARG A 347 15.49 11.48 -8.22
C ARG A 347 16.98 11.51 -8.58
N LEU A 348 17.73 10.47 -8.17
CA LEU A 348 19.20 10.49 -8.13
C LEU A 348 19.84 9.66 -9.23
N GLU A 349 19.10 8.78 -9.87
CA GLU A 349 19.61 7.80 -10.83
C GLU A 349 18.82 7.84 -12.14
N GLU A 350 19.20 6.99 -13.10
CA GLU A 350 18.48 6.85 -14.36
C GLU A 350 17.13 6.15 -14.16
N GLN A 351 16.18 6.40 -15.06
CA GLN A 351 14.81 5.88 -14.98
C GLN A 351 14.74 4.35 -14.96
N LEU A 352 15.58 3.65 -15.72
CA LEU A 352 15.49 2.18 -15.81
C LEU A 352 15.94 1.48 -14.52
N PRO A 353 17.11 1.79 -13.91
CA PRO A 353 17.46 1.29 -12.58
C PRO A 353 16.44 1.63 -11.50
N ALA A 354 15.88 2.85 -11.50
CA ALA A 354 14.84 3.28 -10.58
C ALA A 354 13.55 2.44 -10.75
N ALA A 355 13.16 2.15 -11.99
CA ALA A 355 12.00 1.32 -12.29
C ALA A 355 12.17 -0.12 -11.73
N TYR A 356 13.32 -0.76 -11.95
CA TYR A 356 13.57 -2.09 -11.37
C TYR A 356 13.63 -2.07 -9.85
N ALA A 357 14.14 -1.00 -9.24
CA ALA A 357 14.04 -0.82 -7.79
C ALA A 357 12.59 -0.81 -7.31
N ALA A 358 11.68 -0.13 -8.04
CA ALA A 358 10.25 -0.09 -7.71
C ALA A 358 9.59 -1.46 -7.88
N TYR A 359 9.85 -2.16 -8.98
CA TYR A 359 9.29 -3.49 -9.23
C TYR A 359 9.71 -4.49 -8.15
N ILE A 360 11.00 -4.58 -7.86
CA ILE A 360 11.56 -5.50 -6.87
C ILE A 360 11.06 -5.16 -5.46
N LEU A 361 11.10 -3.87 -5.06
CA LEU A 361 10.66 -3.48 -3.72
C LEU A 361 9.16 -3.70 -3.52
N THR A 362 8.33 -3.35 -4.51
CA THR A 362 6.89 -3.61 -4.44
C THR A 362 6.61 -5.10 -4.35
N ALA A 363 7.27 -5.93 -5.19
CA ALA A 363 7.17 -7.38 -5.13
C ALA A 363 7.57 -7.92 -3.74
N ALA A 364 8.67 -7.43 -3.16
CA ALA A 364 9.15 -7.84 -1.84
C ALA A 364 8.14 -7.50 -0.72
N ILE A 365 7.61 -6.27 -0.72
CA ILE A 365 6.64 -5.82 0.29
C ILE A 365 5.34 -6.63 0.20
N VAL A 366 4.80 -6.81 -1.00
CA VAL A 366 3.55 -7.55 -1.24
C VAL A 366 3.70 -9.04 -0.92
N SER A 367 4.81 -9.67 -1.30
CA SER A 367 5.10 -11.08 -1.00
C SER A 367 5.14 -11.36 0.50
N ASN A 368 5.52 -10.39 1.32
CA ASN A 368 5.48 -10.46 2.77
C ASN A 368 4.13 -10.00 3.37
N GLY A 369 3.13 -9.69 2.54
CA GLY A 369 1.75 -9.38 2.95
C GLY A 369 1.55 -7.98 3.49
N ALA A 370 2.29 -6.99 2.99
CA ALA A 370 2.10 -5.58 3.28
C ALA A 370 1.83 -4.78 2.00
N TYR A 371 1.39 -3.53 2.17
CA TYR A 371 1.13 -2.59 1.07
C TYR A 371 2.29 -1.58 0.97
N HIS A 372 2.67 -1.25 -0.25
CA HIS A 372 3.69 -0.25 -0.53
C HIS A 372 3.04 1.10 -0.80
N LEU A 373 3.31 2.11 0.02
CA LEU A 373 3.02 3.50 -0.31
C LEU A 373 4.16 4.05 -1.17
N LEU A 374 3.91 4.16 -2.44
CA LEU A 374 4.87 4.68 -3.42
C LEU A 374 4.20 5.67 -4.39
N LEU A 375 2.98 5.38 -4.84
CA LEU A 375 2.34 6.02 -5.98
C LEU A 375 1.47 7.21 -5.57
N GLY A 376 1.53 8.25 -6.38
CA GLY A 376 0.72 9.45 -6.27
C GLY A 376 0.10 9.89 -7.59
N GLU A 377 -0.39 11.11 -7.61
CA GLU A 377 -1.03 11.73 -8.76
C GLU A 377 -0.08 11.88 -9.97
N ASN A 378 -0.65 11.81 -11.19
CA ASN A 378 0.10 12.09 -12.43
C ASN A 378 1.38 11.26 -12.60
N GLN A 379 1.34 9.97 -12.27
CA GLN A 379 2.49 9.07 -12.25
C GLN A 379 3.60 9.49 -11.26
N ALA A 380 3.22 10.25 -10.23
CA ALA A 380 4.12 10.62 -9.16
C ALA A 380 4.59 9.40 -8.37
N VAL A 381 5.85 9.44 -7.97
CA VAL A 381 6.49 8.44 -7.13
C VAL A 381 7.22 9.13 -5.98
N LEU A 382 7.06 8.62 -4.77
CA LEU A 382 7.70 9.16 -3.58
C LEU A 382 9.20 8.86 -3.57
N THR A 383 10.00 9.89 -3.40
CA THR A 383 11.47 9.80 -3.35
C THR A 383 12.06 10.20 -2.01
N GLN A 384 11.26 10.81 -1.15
CA GLN A 384 11.62 11.27 0.20
C GLN A 384 10.38 11.58 1.03
N GLY A 385 10.58 11.93 2.33
CA GLY A 385 9.49 12.20 3.28
C GLY A 385 8.68 13.47 3.01
N TYR A 386 9.21 14.44 2.24
CA TYR A 386 8.42 15.58 1.79
C TYR A 386 7.75 15.27 0.45
N TYR A 387 6.46 15.00 0.47
CA TYR A 387 5.72 14.51 -0.70
C TYR A 387 5.56 15.56 -1.81
N GLY A 388 5.69 16.84 -1.50
CA GLY A 388 5.72 17.92 -2.50
C GLY A 388 6.90 17.82 -3.48
N ASP A 389 7.95 17.07 -3.13
CA ASP A 389 9.14 16.85 -3.92
C ASP A 389 9.15 15.44 -4.58
N TYR A 390 8.04 14.96 -5.02
CA TYR A 390 7.93 13.69 -5.75
C TYR A 390 8.68 13.73 -7.10
N SER A 391 8.97 12.58 -7.67
CA SER A 391 9.42 12.42 -9.06
C SER A 391 8.30 11.85 -9.93
N ILE A 392 8.49 11.87 -11.25
CA ILE A 392 7.55 11.31 -12.22
C ILE A 392 8.17 10.06 -12.85
N MET A 393 7.42 8.96 -12.86
CA MET A 393 7.77 7.76 -13.60
C MET A 393 7.61 7.96 -15.10
N SER A 394 8.39 7.22 -15.89
CA SER A 394 8.10 7.11 -17.33
C SER A 394 6.73 6.45 -17.56
N PRO A 395 6.05 6.73 -18.70
CA PRO A 395 4.80 6.05 -19.03
C PRO A 395 4.92 4.53 -19.07
N GLU A 396 6.07 4.00 -19.50
CA GLU A 396 6.35 2.56 -19.51
C GLU A 396 6.42 2.01 -18.08
N THR A 397 7.16 2.65 -17.19
CA THR A 397 7.23 2.27 -15.77
C THR A 397 5.85 2.29 -15.15
N GLY A 398 5.06 3.33 -15.39
CA GLY A 398 3.68 3.45 -14.90
C GLY A 398 2.79 2.31 -15.39
N ARG A 399 2.89 1.93 -16.67
CA ARG A 399 2.14 0.80 -17.25
C ARG A 399 2.50 -0.54 -16.60
N ILE A 400 3.80 -0.79 -16.36
CA ILE A 400 4.26 -2.01 -15.70
C ILE A 400 3.81 -2.01 -14.22
N MET A 401 3.96 -0.89 -13.50
CA MET A 401 3.48 -0.78 -12.13
C MET A 401 1.97 -1.04 -12.04
N ARG A 402 1.18 -0.52 -13.00
CA ARG A 402 -0.25 -0.82 -13.04
C ARG A 402 -0.51 -2.33 -13.17
N LYS A 403 0.22 -3.04 -14.03
CA LYS A 403 0.13 -4.49 -14.17
C LYS A 403 0.47 -5.22 -12.86
N TYR A 404 1.43 -4.70 -12.07
CA TYR A 404 1.75 -5.21 -10.73
C TYR A 404 0.59 -5.01 -9.76
N TYR A 405 -0.10 -3.87 -9.80
CA TYR A 405 -1.28 -3.62 -8.98
C TYR A 405 -2.49 -4.47 -9.41
N ASP A 406 -2.74 -4.61 -10.73
CA ASP A 406 -3.76 -5.54 -11.23
C ASP A 406 -3.48 -6.97 -10.76
N PHE A 407 -2.21 -7.42 -10.78
CA PHE A 407 -1.79 -8.73 -10.30
C PHE A 407 -2.03 -8.89 -8.79
N MET A 408 -1.65 -7.91 -7.99
CA MET A 408 -1.86 -7.91 -6.55
C MET A 408 -3.35 -8.01 -6.18
N ILE A 409 -4.21 -7.31 -6.94
CA ILE A 409 -5.66 -7.33 -6.71
C ILE A 409 -6.28 -8.64 -7.20
N ARG A 410 -5.86 -9.14 -8.33
CA ARG A 410 -6.35 -10.42 -8.87
C ARG A 410 -6.16 -11.58 -7.90
N TYR A 411 -5.02 -11.61 -7.20
CA TYR A 411 -4.64 -12.66 -6.26
C TYR A 411 -4.66 -12.17 -4.80
N LEU A 412 -5.62 -11.30 -4.47
CA LEU A 412 -5.72 -10.62 -3.17
C LEU A 412 -5.65 -11.60 -2.00
N GLU A 413 -6.37 -12.73 -2.08
CA GLU A 413 -6.43 -13.74 -1.02
C GLU A 413 -5.06 -14.41 -0.81
N LEU A 414 -4.31 -14.67 -1.89
CA LEU A 414 -2.99 -15.27 -1.78
C LEU A 414 -1.95 -14.34 -1.15
N PHE A 415 -2.15 -13.02 -1.19
CA PHE A 415 -1.24 -12.05 -0.60
C PHE A 415 -1.67 -11.58 0.80
N TYR A 416 -2.98 -11.41 1.03
CA TYR A 416 -3.48 -10.64 2.18
C TYR A 416 -4.49 -11.37 3.06
N ASP A 417 -4.80 -12.64 2.80
CA ASP A 417 -5.59 -13.43 3.75
C ASP A 417 -4.87 -13.46 5.11
N SER A 418 -5.57 -13.03 6.16
CA SER A 418 -5.03 -12.93 7.51
C SER A 418 -4.66 -14.28 8.13
N THR A 419 -5.14 -15.38 7.55
CA THR A 419 -4.82 -16.75 8.00
C THR A 419 -3.51 -17.30 7.43
N LEU A 420 -2.94 -16.63 6.40
CA LEU A 420 -1.64 -17.00 5.83
C LEU A 420 -0.51 -16.77 6.85
N GLN A 421 0.19 -17.86 7.22
CA GLN A 421 1.33 -17.83 8.13
C GLN A 421 2.64 -17.95 7.36
N ASP A 422 3.62 -17.12 7.66
CA ASP A 422 4.98 -17.25 7.10
C ASP A 422 5.70 -18.42 7.78
N VAL A 423 6.07 -19.41 6.98
CA VAL A 423 6.80 -20.61 7.41
C VAL A 423 8.18 -20.71 6.76
N SER A 424 8.64 -19.68 6.08
CA SER A 424 9.88 -19.69 5.31
C SER A 424 11.07 -20.18 6.13
N MET A 425 11.18 -19.70 7.39
CA MET A 425 12.33 -20.03 8.25
C MET A 425 12.33 -21.46 8.79
N THR A 426 11.18 -22.10 8.85
CA THR A 426 11.01 -23.40 9.48
C THR A 426 10.79 -24.55 8.48
N HIS A 427 10.57 -24.22 7.20
CA HIS A 427 10.15 -25.22 6.22
C HIS A 427 11.09 -25.35 5.01
N ILE A 428 12.01 -24.41 4.78
CA ILE A 428 12.98 -24.51 3.67
C ILE A 428 14.41 -24.22 4.15
N GLY A 429 15.37 -24.90 3.54
CA GLY A 429 16.80 -24.74 3.85
C GLY A 429 17.26 -25.49 5.08
N TRP A 430 18.58 -25.52 5.32
CA TRP A 430 19.25 -26.31 6.38
C TRP A 430 18.77 -27.77 6.41
N ASP A 431 18.32 -28.25 7.55
CA ASP A 431 17.82 -29.62 7.75
C ASP A 431 16.31 -29.75 7.49
N ASN A 432 15.65 -28.67 7.08
CA ASN A 432 14.23 -28.69 6.74
C ASN A 432 14.01 -29.45 5.41
N TYR A 433 12.95 -30.24 5.37
CA TYR A 433 12.62 -31.07 4.20
C TYR A 433 11.25 -30.78 3.59
N GLU A 434 10.46 -29.96 4.27
CA GLU A 434 9.09 -29.64 3.87
C GLU A 434 9.04 -28.97 2.49
N TYR A 435 10.03 -28.13 2.22
CA TYR A 435 10.25 -27.50 0.90
C TYR A 435 11.70 -27.68 0.47
N GLN A 436 11.89 -28.20 -0.70
CA GLN A 436 13.19 -28.32 -1.34
C GLN A 436 13.18 -27.53 -2.65
N CYS A 437 14.23 -26.78 -2.91
CA CYS A 437 14.42 -25.98 -4.12
C CYS A 437 15.72 -26.38 -4.81
N LYS A 438 15.68 -26.62 -6.13
CA LYS A 438 16.83 -26.91 -6.98
C LYS A 438 16.79 -26.06 -8.25
N GLY A 439 17.94 -25.84 -8.86
CA GLY A 439 18.05 -25.10 -10.13
C GLY A 439 18.32 -23.61 -10.00
N THR A 440 18.34 -23.07 -8.79
CA THR A 440 18.76 -21.69 -8.51
C THR A 440 19.34 -21.55 -7.11
N GLU A 441 20.18 -20.54 -6.90
CA GLU A 441 20.57 -20.10 -5.57
C GLU A 441 19.41 -19.28 -4.95
N TYR A 442 19.09 -19.55 -3.70
CA TYR A 442 17.98 -18.87 -3.03
C TYR A 442 18.30 -18.42 -1.60
N SER A 443 17.49 -17.53 -1.09
CA SER A 443 17.54 -17.02 0.29
C SER A 443 16.13 -16.68 0.78
N MET A 444 15.89 -16.75 2.07
CA MET A 444 14.64 -16.30 2.72
C MET A 444 14.73 -14.84 3.21
N TRP A 445 15.85 -14.17 2.95
CA TRP A 445 16.21 -12.87 3.53
C TRP A 445 16.44 -11.75 2.52
N GLY A 446 16.25 -11.98 1.23
CA GLY A 446 16.55 -10.98 0.20
C GLY A 446 18.05 -10.72 0.02
N GLU A 447 18.87 -11.78 0.05
CA GLU A 447 20.29 -11.70 -0.24
C GLU A 447 20.55 -11.36 -1.72
N PRO A 448 21.58 -10.54 -2.01
CA PRO A 448 21.92 -10.20 -3.37
C PRO A 448 22.36 -11.42 -4.18
N GLY A 449 22.12 -11.39 -5.49
CA GLY A 449 22.50 -12.47 -6.41
C GLY A 449 21.68 -13.75 -6.29
N LYS A 450 20.66 -13.80 -5.44
CA LYS A 450 19.82 -14.98 -5.18
C LYS A 450 18.34 -14.72 -5.47
N VAL A 451 17.56 -15.79 -5.59
CA VAL A 451 16.10 -15.72 -5.58
C VAL A 451 15.63 -15.64 -4.14
N TRP A 452 14.91 -14.57 -3.81
CA TRP A 452 14.27 -14.45 -2.50
C TRP A 452 12.97 -15.26 -2.48
N ILE A 453 12.90 -16.28 -1.64
CA ILE A 453 11.72 -17.14 -1.47
C ILE A 453 11.05 -16.80 -0.13
N THR A 454 9.77 -16.44 -0.18
CA THR A 454 8.89 -16.36 0.98
C THR A 454 7.83 -17.45 0.84
N ILE A 455 7.55 -18.19 1.91
CA ILE A 455 6.57 -19.27 1.94
C ILE A 455 5.50 -18.93 2.96
N ARG A 456 4.24 -18.90 2.51
CA ARG A 456 3.11 -18.64 3.41
C ARG A 456 2.02 -19.67 3.17
N GLU A 457 1.49 -20.22 4.26
CA GLU A 457 0.50 -21.30 4.23
C GLU A 457 -0.75 -20.98 5.04
N ASN A 458 -1.87 -21.54 4.60
CA ASN A 458 -3.09 -21.68 5.39
C ASN A 458 -3.78 -23.01 5.08
N ALA A 459 -5.01 -23.21 5.54
CA ALA A 459 -5.76 -24.44 5.31
C ALA A 459 -6.11 -24.72 3.83
N ASN A 460 -6.06 -23.71 2.98
CA ASN A 460 -6.48 -23.81 1.57
C ASN A 460 -5.32 -23.79 0.60
N TYR A 461 -4.20 -23.15 0.97
CA TYR A 461 -3.08 -22.88 0.05
C TYR A 461 -1.72 -23.04 0.71
N LYS A 462 -0.76 -23.56 -0.06
CA LYS A 462 0.67 -23.40 0.15
C LYS A 462 1.21 -22.48 -0.93
N CYS A 463 1.69 -21.27 -0.54
CA CYS A 463 2.12 -20.23 -1.48
C CYS A 463 3.63 -20.00 -1.39
N LEU A 464 4.31 -20.02 -2.55
CA LEU A 464 5.70 -19.63 -2.73
C LEU A 464 5.75 -18.30 -3.50
N TYR A 465 6.31 -17.30 -2.88
CA TYR A 465 6.56 -16.00 -3.50
C TYR A 465 8.04 -15.89 -3.82
N MET A 466 8.36 -15.69 -5.08
CA MET A 466 9.73 -15.60 -5.57
C MET A 466 10.00 -14.21 -6.11
N VAL A 467 10.97 -13.51 -5.49
CA VAL A 467 11.48 -12.21 -5.97
C VAL A 467 12.92 -12.40 -6.41
N ASN A 468 13.21 -12.10 -7.67
CA ASN A 468 14.50 -12.36 -8.28
C ASN A 468 15.47 -11.20 -8.04
N LEU A 469 16.56 -11.46 -7.29
CA LEU A 469 17.66 -10.53 -7.07
C LEU A 469 18.94 -10.93 -7.81
N CYS A 470 18.90 -11.98 -8.67
CA CYS A 470 20.04 -12.43 -9.44
C CYS A 470 20.51 -11.34 -10.43
N GLY A 471 21.82 -11.09 -10.47
CA GLY A 471 22.40 -10.01 -11.26
C GLY A 471 22.46 -8.65 -10.54
N ASN A 472 22.00 -8.58 -9.28
CA ASN A 472 22.19 -7.46 -8.39
C ASN A 472 23.18 -7.86 -7.28
N GLU A 473 24.21 -7.04 -7.07
CA GLU A 473 25.33 -7.37 -6.18
C GLU A 473 25.14 -6.85 -4.75
N GLU A 474 24.05 -6.12 -4.50
CA GLU A 474 23.77 -5.51 -3.20
C GLU A 474 22.30 -5.63 -2.82
N ASP A 475 22.02 -5.56 -1.50
CA ASP A 475 20.70 -5.77 -0.91
C ASP A 475 20.05 -4.48 -0.36
N TYR A 476 20.60 -3.30 -0.68
CA TYR A 476 20.01 -2.02 -0.29
C TYR A 476 18.75 -1.75 -1.13
N TRP A 477 17.58 -1.72 -0.47
CA TRP A 477 16.31 -1.54 -1.18
C TRP A 477 16.14 -0.15 -1.82
N ASN A 478 16.77 0.91 -1.24
CA ASN A 478 16.68 2.30 -1.72
C ASN A 478 17.87 2.66 -2.64
N LYS A 479 18.16 1.81 -3.60
CA LYS A 479 19.11 2.03 -4.69
C LYS A 479 18.59 1.48 -5.99
N GLY A 480 19.00 2.05 -7.11
CA GLY A 480 18.69 1.54 -8.44
C GLY A 480 19.09 0.06 -8.59
N LYS A 481 18.36 -0.69 -9.40
CA LYS A 481 18.58 -2.12 -9.64
C LYS A 481 18.79 -2.40 -11.11
N ASN A 482 19.66 -3.36 -11.38
CA ASN A 482 19.75 -3.95 -12.70
C ASN A 482 18.50 -4.79 -12.98
N LYS A 483 18.17 -4.95 -14.27
CA LYS A 483 17.21 -5.97 -14.68
C LYS A 483 17.71 -7.33 -14.19
N PRO A 484 16.92 -8.07 -13.39
CA PRO A 484 17.34 -9.37 -12.88
C PRO A 484 17.72 -10.35 -14.00
N GLN A 485 18.72 -11.19 -13.74
CA GLN A 485 19.04 -12.31 -14.62
C GLN A 485 17.94 -13.35 -14.52
N LYS A 486 17.27 -13.61 -15.65
CA LYS A 486 16.17 -14.58 -15.75
C LYS A 486 16.62 -15.96 -15.23
N GLN A 487 15.87 -16.52 -14.30
CA GLN A 487 16.05 -17.88 -13.81
C GLN A 487 15.11 -18.81 -14.57
N LYS A 488 15.53 -20.07 -14.77
CA LYS A 488 14.75 -21.05 -15.51
C LYS A 488 14.83 -22.43 -14.85
N ASN A 489 13.76 -23.20 -15.03
CA ASN A 489 13.69 -24.60 -14.60
C ASN A 489 13.98 -24.76 -13.09
N ILE A 490 13.34 -23.93 -12.26
CA ILE A 490 13.44 -24.02 -10.81
C ILE A 490 12.53 -25.16 -10.37
N VAL A 491 13.09 -26.20 -9.76
CA VAL A 491 12.33 -27.38 -9.32
C VAL A 491 12.06 -27.28 -7.82
N PHE A 492 10.79 -27.44 -7.46
CA PHE A 492 10.36 -27.56 -6.07
C PHE A 492 9.85 -28.97 -5.78
N THR A 493 10.22 -29.49 -4.63
CA THR A 493 9.63 -30.70 -4.00
C THR A 493 9.07 -30.31 -2.66
N ILE A 494 7.75 -30.47 -2.47
CA ILE A 494 7.00 -29.94 -1.31
C ILE A 494 6.25 -31.06 -0.62
N SER A 495 6.40 -31.16 0.71
CA SER A 495 5.66 -32.10 1.54
C SER A 495 4.17 -31.73 1.59
N VAL A 496 3.31 -32.74 1.43
CA VAL A 496 1.85 -32.60 1.48
C VAL A 496 1.24 -33.76 2.29
N ASP A 497 0.24 -33.44 3.12
CA ASP A 497 -0.44 -34.46 3.93
C ASP A 497 -1.49 -35.23 3.11
N HIS A 498 -2.09 -34.58 2.12
CA HIS A 498 -3.18 -35.10 1.30
C HIS A 498 -2.94 -34.87 -0.19
N ASP A 499 -3.84 -35.36 -1.04
CA ASP A 499 -3.87 -35.01 -2.45
C ASP A 499 -4.23 -33.54 -2.61
N ILE A 500 -3.51 -32.86 -3.49
CA ILE A 500 -3.78 -31.46 -3.83
C ILE A 500 -4.69 -31.38 -5.06
N GLN A 501 -5.39 -30.25 -5.18
CA GLN A 501 -6.26 -30.01 -6.34
C GLN A 501 -5.50 -29.55 -7.58
N GLY A 502 -4.31 -28.93 -7.41
CA GLY A 502 -3.46 -28.47 -8.49
C GLY A 502 -2.32 -27.58 -8.03
N VAL A 503 -1.37 -27.37 -8.91
CA VAL A 503 -0.25 -26.42 -8.75
C VAL A 503 -0.38 -25.36 -9.83
N TYR A 504 -0.34 -24.11 -9.45
CA TYR A 504 -0.53 -22.97 -10.34
C TYR A 504 0.58 -21.94 -10.18
N MET A 505 0.94 -21.31 -11.28
CA MET A 505 1.92 -20.22 -11.32
C MET A 505 1.30 -18.96 -11.91
N ALA A 506 1.59 -17.82 -11.31
CA ALA A 506 1.22 -16.51 -11.85
C ALA A 506 2.35 -15.49 -11.67
N SER A 507 2.47 -14.57 -12.63
CA SER A 507 3.51 -13.53 -12.62
C SER A 507 3.01 -12.26 -13.31
N PRO A 508 3.27 -11.06 -12.78
CA PRO A 508 3.00 -9.81 -13.48
C PRO A 508 3.98 -9.56 -14.64
N ASP A 509 5.08 -10.32 -14.71
CA ASP A 509 6.07 -10.22 -15.77
C ASP A 509 5.71 -11.10 -16.99
N ALA A 510 4.74 -12.01 -16.85
CA ALA A 510 4.22 -12.84 -17.92
C ALA A 510 3.37 -12.02 -18.91
N GLU A 511 3.10 -12.58 -20.09
CA GLU A 511 2.24 -11.97 -21.08
C GLU A 511 0.82 -11.80 -20.52
N ALA A 512 0.25 -12.85 -19.92
CA ALA A 512 -1.05 -12.87 -19.27
C ALA A 512 -0.92 -12.87 -17.73
N LEU A 513 -1.84 -12.18 -17.05
CA LEU A 513 -1.97 -12.22 -15.59
C LEU A 513 -2.65 -13.49 -15.08
N GLN A 514 -3.36 -14.23 -15.96
CA GLN A 514 -4.00 -15.49 -15.60
C GLN A 514 -2.94 -16.50 -15.17
N SER A 515 -3.21 -17.22 -14.07
CA SER A 515 -2.35 -18.31 -13.63
C SER A 515 -2.34 -19.47 -14.64
N ALA A 516 -1.17 -20.05 -14.82
CA ALA A 516 -0.98 -21.27 -15.58
C ALA A 516 -0.90 -22.46 -14.63
N GLU A 517 -1.56 -23.56 -14.96
CA GLU A 517 -1.41 -24.82 -14.25
C GLU A 517 -0.04 -25.41 -14.57
N LEU A 518 0.66 -25.91 -13.55
CA LEU A 518 1.93 -26.61 -13.67
C LEU A 518 1.70 -28.12 -13.54
N GLU A 519 2.32 -28.89 -14.42
CA GLU A 519 2.39 -30.34 -14.28
C GLU A 519 3.18 -30.69 -13.01
N PHE A 520 2.72 -31.69 -12.26
CA PHE A 520 3.37 -32.14 -11.04
C PHE A 520 3.30 -33.65 -10.90
N GLU A 521 4.24 -34.20 -10.13
CA GLU A 521 4.31 -35.63 -9.81
C GLU A 521 4.28 -35.84 -8.31
N TYR A 522 3.67 -36.94 -7.86
CA TYR A 522 3.74 -37.38 -6.47
C TYR A 522 4.94 -38.28 -6.25
N GLU A 523 5.69 -38.00 -5.20
CA GLU A 523 6.76 -38.86 -4.69
C GLU A 523 6.40 -39.33 -3.28
N PHE A 524 6.75 -40.59 -2.99
CA PHE A 524 6.55 -41.19 -1.68
C PHE A 524 7.88 -41.71 -1.17
N ASN A 525 8.26 -41.36 0.05
CA ASN A 525 9.45 -41.83 0.71
C ASN A 525 9.21 -41.99 2.21
N GLU A 526 10.24 -42.35 2.99
CA GLU A 526 10.17 -42.55 4.44
C GLU A 526 9.74 -41.29 5.21
N LYS A 527 9.86 -40.10 4.65
CA LYS A 527 9.45 -38.83 5.25
C LYS A 527 8.00 -38.42 4.92
N GLY A 528 7.35 -39.15 4.03
CA GLY A 528 5.96 -38.88 3.67
C GLY A 528 5.70 -38.75 2.17
N LYS A 529 4.68 -38.00 1.84
CA LYS A 529 4.22 -37.70 0.49
C LYS A 529 4.69 -36.33 0.06
N PHE A 530 5.16 -36.22 -1.15
CA PHE A 530 5.67 -34.99 -1.75
C PHE A 530 5.05 -34.74 -3.11
N VAL A 531 5.01 -33.45 -3.49
CA VAL A 531 4.66 -32.98 -4.81
C VAL A 531 5.87 -32.32 -5.42
N THR A 532 6.28 -32.76 -6.62
CA THR A 532 7.41 -32.20 -7.37
C THR A 532 6.90 -31.53 -8.66
N PHE A 533 7.29 -30.29 -8.90
CA PHE A 533 6.95 -29.51 -10.09
C PHE A 533 8.10 -28.59 -10.50
N CYS A 534 8.02 -28.07 -11.73
CA CYS A 534 9.02 -27.18 -12.31
C CYS A 534 8.42 -25.80 -12.61
N VAL A 535 9.03 -24.74 -12.09
CA VAL A 535 8.76 -23.35 -12.49
C VAL A 535 9.61 -23.04 -13.73
N PRO A 536 8.99 -22.83 -14.90
CA PRO A 536 9.74 -22.74 -16.16
C PRO A 536 10.61 -21.49 -16.24
N GLU A 537 10.13 -20.37 -15.68
CA GLU A 537 10.82 -19.09 -15.80
C GLU A 537 10.45 -18.13 -14.64
N LEU A 538 11.43 -17.36 -14.17
CA LEU A 538 11.27 -16.26 -13.23
C LEU A 538 12.05 -15.04 -13.74
N LEU A 539 11.36 -13.91 -13.97
CA LEU A 539 12.03 -12.66 -14.37
C LEU A 539 12.24 -11.75 -13.14
N VAL A 540 11.20 -11.11 -12.61
CA VAL A 540 11.28 -10.28 -11.40
C VAL A 540 10.46 -10.89 -10.27
N TRP A 541 9.19 -11.21 -10.51
CA TRP A 541 8.25 -11.64 -9.49
C TRP A 541 7.31 -12.75 -9.97
N THR A 542 7.20 -13.81 -9.20
CA THR A 542 6.29 -14.92 -9.45
C THR A 542 5.71 -15.44 -8.15
N VAL A 543 4.44 -15.81 -8.16
CA VAL A 543 3.82 -16.62 -7.12
C VAL A 543 3.47 -18.00 -7.68
N VAL A 544 3.80 -19.04 -6.91
CA VAL A 544 3.30 -20.40 -7.14
C VAL A 544 2.43 -20.76 -5.95
N TYR A 545 1.27 -21.36 -6.22
CA TYR A 545 0.40 -21.82 -5.16
C TYR A 545 -0.13 -23.21 -5.42
N LEU A 546 -0.09 -24.03 -4.38
CA LEU A 546 -0.71 -25.35 -4.34
C LEU A 546 -2.09 -25.17 -3.70
N LYS A 547 -3.13 -25.62 -4.38
CA LYS A 547 -4.49 -25.66 -3.85
C LYS A 547 -4.71 -26.98 -3.15
N LEU A 548 -4.98 -26.91 -1.84
CA LEU A 548 -5.13 -28.07 -0.96
C LEU A 548 -6.52 -28.70 -1.02
#